data_c09c033f46a77570614a3b2706d3bd12
#
_entry.id   c09c033f46a77570614a3b2706d3bd12
#
_cell.length_a   1.000
_cell.length_b   1.000
_cell.length_c   1.000
_cell.angle_alpha   90.00
_cell.angle_beta   90.00
_cell.angle_gamma   90.00
#
_symmetry.space_group_name_H-M   'P 1'
#
loop_
_entity.id
_entity.type
_entity.pdbx_description
1 polymer ?
#
loop_
_entity_poly.entity_id
_entity_poly.type
_entity_poly.pdbx_seq_one_letter_code
_entity_poly.pdbx_strand_id
1 'polypeptide(L)'
;MNEFWQSSPKQRLSVWRQFRKSLADMEYIERLQAIVDFWKMAPISSMHTDIYDASTWPAPWEFVWEGRYDENNIALGMAYTLHLEGYAECEILLVQNSKKSYISLIVLVDKLHILNYNYGIVNSVDDIDVNTRIVEKTKVSELT
;
A
#
# COMPACT_ATOMS: atom_id res chain seq x y z
N MET A 1 -17.29 8.78 -6.97
CA MET A 1 -16.74 7.85 -5.96
C MET A 1 -16.91 6.42 -6.44
N ASN A 2 -15.92 5.58 -6.20
CA ASN A 2 -15.94 4.20 -6.67
C ASN A 2 -16.98 3.37 -5.90
N GLU A 3 -17.86 2.69 -6.62
CA GLU A 3 -18.90 1.84 -6.03
C GLU A 3 -18.34 0.76 -5.10
N PHE A 4 -17.13 0.26 -5.39
CA PHE A 4 -16.46 -0.72 -4.54
C PHE A 4 -16.40 -0.27 -3.08
N TRP A 5 -15.96 0.97 -2.85
CA TRP A 5 -15.76 1.48 -1.49
C TRP A 5 -17.06 1.77 -0.75
N GLN A 6 -18.19 1.79 -1.49
CA GLN A 6 -19.52 1.99 -0.93
C GLN A 6 -20.28 0.68 -0.73
N SER A 7 -19.75 -0.43 -1.24
CA SER A 7 -20.40 -1.72 -1.15
C SER A 7 -20.28 -2.33 0.26
N SER A 8 -20.95 -3.45 0.49
CA SER A 8 -20.91 -4.12 1.79
C SER A 8 -19.51 -4.68 2.09
N PRO A 9 -19.16 -4.88 3.35
CA PRO A 9 -17.86 -5.47 3.72
C PRO A 9 -17.57 -6.77 2.99
N LYS A 10 -18.55 -7.66 2.89
CA LYS A 10 -18.39 -8.94 2.22
C LYS A 10 -18.12 -8.78 0.72
N GLN A 11 -18.81 -7.85 0.08
CA GLN A 11 -18.59 -7.55 -1.34
C GLN A 11 -17.21 -6.94 -1.57
N ARG A 12 -16.76 -6.04 -0.67
CA ARG A 12 -15.43 -5.45 -0.78
C ARG A 12 -14.34 -6.51 -0.74
N LEU A 13 -14.43 -7.46 0.17
CA LEU A 13 -13.45 -8.56 0.25
C LEU A 13 -13.46 -9.43 -1.01
N SER A 14 -14.65 -9.72 -1.53
CA SER A 14 -14.80 -10.51 -2.75
C SER A 14 -14.19 -9.79 -3.97
N VAL A 15 -14.47 -8.50 -4.11
CA VAL A 15 -13.94 -7.69 -5.22
C VAL A 15 -12.43 -7.57 -5.13
N TRP A 16 -11.89 -7.39 -3.94
CA TRP A 16 -10.44 -7.34 -3.74
C TRP A 16 -9.78 -8.66 -4.15
N ARG A 17 -10.40 -9.79 -3.83
CA ARG A 17 -9.91 -11.11 -4.27
C ARG A 17 -9.94 -11.23 -5.79
N GLN A 18 -11.03 -10.83 -6.43
CA GLN A 18 -11.17 -10.87 -7.89
C GLN A 18 -10.14 -9.96 -8.56
N PHE A 19 -9.92 -8.79 -7.98
CA PHE A 19 -8.90 -7.87 -8.47
C PHE A 19 -7.51 -8.53 -8.46
N ARG A 20 -7.16 -9.17 -7.35
CA ARG A 20 -5.86 -9.86 -7.25
C ARG A 20 -5.70 -10.94 -8.33
N LYS A 21 -6.76 -11.68 -8.61
CA LYS A 21 -6.73 -12.70 -9.67
C LYS A 21 -6.51 -12.08 -11.05
N SER A 22 -7.03 -10.90 -11.29
CA SER A 22 -6.88 -10.22 -12.59
C SER A 22 -5.44 -9.78 -12.88
N LEU A 23 -4.61 -9.68 -11.86
CA LEU A 23 -3.22 -9.21 -12.01
C LEU A 23 -2.34 -10.23 -12.75
N ALA A 24 -2.72 -11.51 -12.75
CA ALA A 24 -1.91 -12.58 -13.35
C ALA A 24 -1.65 -12.38 -14.84
N ASP A 25 -2.56 -11.75 -15.56
CA ASP A 25 -2.46 -11.56 -17.01
C ASP A 25 -1.79 -10.25 -17.41
N MET A 26 -1.35 -9.46 -16.45
CA MET A 26 -0.74 -8.15 -16.69
C MET A 26 0.77 -8.22 -16.71
N GLU A 27 1.40 -7.30 -17.46
CA GLU A 27 2.84 -7.11 -17.41
C GLU A 27 3.24 -6.48 -16.06
N TYR A 28 4.52 -6.62 -15.68
CA TYR A 28 5.01 -6.21 -14.36
C TYR A 28 4.63 -4.78 -13.97
N ILE A 29 4.99 -3.80 -14.79
CA ILE A 29 4.70 -2.39 -14.48
C ILE A 29 3.20 -2.11 -14.50
N GLU A 30 2.46 -2.75 -15.40
CA GLU A 30 1.01 -2.65 -15.48
C GLU A 30 0.35 -3.15 -14.19
N ARG A 31 0.87 -4.25 -13.62
CA ARG A 31 0.38 -4.78 -12.34
C ARG A 31 0.58 -3.78 -11.22
N LEU A 32 1.78 -3.20 -11.14
CA LEU A 32 2.07 -2.22 -10.08
C LEU A 32 1.15 -1.01 -10.20
N GLN A 33 0.94 -0.51 -11.41
CA GLN A 33 0.05 0.62 -11.64
C GLN A 33 -1.40 0.26 -11.29
N ALA A 34 -1.84 -0.96 -11.64
CA ALA A 34 -3.20 -1.42 -11.28
C ALA A 34 -3.39 -1.48 -9.77
N ILE A 35 -2.38 -1.91 -9.03
CA ILE A 35 -2.44 -1.96 -7.57
C ILE A 35 -2.54 -0.55 -6.98
N VAL A 36 -1.75 0.39 -7.50
CA VAL A 36 -1.83 1.79 -7.10
C VAL A 36 -3.22 2.36 -7.39
N ASP A 37 -3.74 2.11 -8.59
CA ASP A 37 -5.05 2.62 -9.01
C ASP A 37 -6.19 2.07 -8.17
N PHE A 38 -6.09 0.81 -7.76
CA PHE A 38 -7.11 0.19 -6.92
C PHE A 38 -7.18 0.86 -5.55
N TRP A 39 -6.03 1.05 -4.90
CA TRP A 39 -5.98 1.57 -3.53
C TRP A 39 -6.08 3.08 -3.43
N LYS A 40 -5.66 3.83 -4.45
CA LYS A 40 -5.69 5.31 -4.40
C LYS A 40 -7.09 5.90 -4.27
N MET A 41 -8.12 5.11 -4.63
CA MET A 41 -9.51 5.56 -4.57
C MET A 41 -10.16 5.30 -3.21
N ALA A 42 -9.43 4.72 -2.27
CA ALA A 42 -9.96 4.45 -0.94
C ALA A 42 -10.28 5.76 -0.21
N PRO A 43 -11.46 5.86 0.44
CA PRO A 43 -11.81 7.07 1.17
C PRO A 43 -10.93 7.23 2.41
N ILE A 44 -10.26 8.37 2.52
CA ILE A 44 -9.36 8.65 3.64
C ILE A 44 -10.15 9.16 4.83
N SER A 45 -9.93 8.56 5.98
CA SER A 45 -10.46 9.01 7.26
C SER A 45 -9.32 9.56 8.13
N SER A 46 -9.62 9.94 9.37
CA SER A 46 -8.60 10.42 10.29
C SER A 46 -7.56 9.34 10.57
N MET A 47 -6.30 9.76 10.72
CA MET A 47 -5.18 8.86 10.96
C MET A 47 -5.31 8.18 12.32
N HIS A 48 -5.15 6.85 12.35
CA HIS A 48 -5.23 6.06 13.57
C HIS A 48 -4.19 4.94 13.63
N THR A 49 -3.43 4.74 12.56
CA THR A 49 -2.39 3.72 12.49
C THR A 49 -1.10 4.24 13.13
N ASP A 50 -0.54 3.49 14.07
CA ASP A 50 0.76 3.81 14.65
C ASP A 50 1.86 3.35 13.70
N ILE A 51 2.41 4.30 12.93
CA ILE A 51 3.43 4.00 11.92
C ILE A 51 4.76 3.54 12.52
N TYR A 52 4.97 3.76 13.82
CA TYR A 52 6.21 3.39 14.50
C TYR A 52 6.19 1.99 15.09
N ASP A 53 5.03 1.33 15.12
CA ASP A 53 4.90 0.01 15.71
C ASP A 53 4.19 -0.95 14.76
N ALA A 54 4.98 -1.66 13.95
CA ALA A 54 4.45 -2.57 12.95
C ALA A 54 3.64 -3.72 13.55
N SER A 55 3.87 -4.08 14.80
CA SER A 55 3.12 -5.15 15.46
C SER A 55 1.64 -4.79 15.66
N THR A 56 1.30 -3.50 15.59
CA THR A 56 -0.07 -3.02 15.78
C THR A 56 -0.81 -2.78 14.46
N TRP A 57 -0.14 -2.96 13.32
CA TRP A 57 -0.76 -2.66 12.03
C TRP A 57 -1.87 -3.66 11.70
N PRO A 58 -3.03 -3.17 11.23
CA PRO A 58 -4.13 -4.06 10.86
C PRO A 58 -3.81 -4.81 9.57
N ALA A 59 -4.36 -6.02 9.45
CA ALA A 59 -4.32 -6.73 8.17
C ALA A 59 -5.32 -6.09 7.19
N PRO A 60 -5.06 -6.15 5.86
CA PRO A 60 -5.95 -5.50 4.90
C PRO A 60 -7.40 -5.96 4.97
N TRP A 61 -7.65 -7.24 5.22
CA TRP A 61 -9.03 -7.73 5.34
C TRP A 61 -9.79 -7.07 6.50
N GLU A 62 -9.08 -6.58 7.53
CA GLU A 62 -9.71 -5.89 8.63
C GLU A 62 -10.21 -4.51 8.22
N PHE A 63 -9.35 -3.68 7.61
CA PHE A 63 -9.79 -2.34 7.22
C PHE A 63 -10.66 -2.34 5.96
N VAL A 64 -10.51 -3.31 5.07
CA VAL A 64 -11.44 -3.49 3.95
C VAL A 64 -12.84 -3.83 4.49
N TRP A 65 -12.90 -4.70 5.49
CA TRP A 65 -14.17 -5.04 6.13
C TRP A 65 -14.80 -3.83 6.82
N GLU A 66 -14.03 -3.08 7.60
CA GLU A 66 -14.52 -1.91 8.33
C GLU A 66 -14.87 -0.72 7.45
N GLY A 67 -14.23 -0.59 6.29
CA GLY A 67 -14.42 0.56 5.42
C GLY A 67 -13.79 1.84 5.93
N ARG A 68 -12.79 1.73 6.79
CA ARG A 68 -12.04 2.85 7.34
C ARG A 68 -10.59 2.79 6.90
N TYR A 69 -10.12 3.85 6.29
CA TYR A 69 -8.77 3.91 5.72
C TYR A 69 -8.09 5.19 6.15
N ASP A 70 -6.87 5.10 6.65
CA ASP A 70 -5.99 6.25 6.68
C ASP A 70 -4.95 6.07 5.57
N GLU A 71 -4.14 7.09 5.37
CA GLU A 71 -3.12 7.10 4.32
C GLU A 71 -2.15 5.92 4.45
N ASN A 72 -1.85 5.51 5.69
CA ASN A 72 -0.93 4.41 5.94
C ASN A 72 -1.57 3.05 5.68
N ASN A 73 -2.89 2.91 5.87
CA ASN A 73 -3.61 1.70 5.51
C ASN A 73 -3.54 1.44 4.00
N ILE A 74 -3.49 2.48 3.18
CA ILE A 74 -3.36 2.34 1.73
C ILE A 74 -2.02 1.71 1.38
N ALA A 75 -0.94 2.15 2.02
CA ALA A 75 0.37 1.52 1.82
C ALA A 75 0.35 0.04 2.24
N LEU A 76 -0.28 -0.27 3.37
CA LEU A 76 -0.43 -1.66 3.82
C LEU A 76 -1.24 -2.49 2.83
N GLY A 77 -2.32 -1.92 2.28
CA GLY A 77 -3.15 -2.58 1.28
C GLY A 77 -2.36 -2.94 0.02
N MET A 78 -1.58 -1.99 -0.48
CA MET A 78 -0.71 -2.22 -1.64
C MET A 78 0.31 -3.31 -1.35
N ALA A 79 1.00 -3.23 -0.21
CA ALA A 79 2.05 -4.18 0.16
C ALA A 79 1.51 -5.61 0.32
N TYR A 80 0.39 -5.77 0.99
CA TYR A 80 -0.23 -7.09 1.16
C TYR A 80 -0.77 -7.65 -0.15
N THR A 81 -1.30 -6.79 -1.02
CA THR A 81 -1.75 -7.24 -2.35
C THR A 81 -0.57 -7.86 -3.11
N LEU A 82 0.57 -7.19 -3.09
CA LEU A 82 1.79 -7.71 -3.70
C LEU A 82 2.24 -9.02 -3.07
N HIS A 83 2.26 -9.06 -1.75
CA HIS A 83 2.69 -10.25 -1.01
C HIS A 83 1.81 -11.47 -1.35
N LEU A 84 0.48 -11.27 -1.38
CA LEU A 84 -0.46 -12.34 -1.69
C LEU A 84 -0.36 -12.81 -3.13
N GLU A 85 0.17 -11.97 -4.03
CA GLU A 85 0.42 -12.33 -5.43
C GLU A 85 1.83 -12.85 -5.67
N GLY A 86 2.57 -13.16 -4.61
CA GLY A 86 3.84 -13.85 -4.72
C GLY A 86 5.08 -12.97 -4.80
N TYR A 87 4.97 -11.69 -4.55
CA TYR A 87 6.13 -10.79 -4.52
C TYR A 87 6.88 -10.93 -3.20
N ALA A 88 7.86 -11.81 -3.16
CA ALA A 88 8.61 -12.12 -1.94
C ALA A 88 9.45 -10.94 -1.43
N GLU A 89 9.94 -10.10 -2.35
CA GLU A 89 10.77 -8.94 -2.02
C GLU A 89 9.92 -7.68 -1.92
N CYS A 90 9.02 -7.64 -0.92
CA CYS A 90 8.15 -6.50 -0.68
C CYS A 90 8.38 -5.98 0.73
N GLU A 91 8.77 -4.71 0.84
CA GLU A 91 9.07 -4.07 2.12
C GLU A 91 8.23 -2.81 2.30
N ILE A 92 7.83 -2.57 3.55
CA ILE A 92 7.18 -1.31 3.92
C ILE A 92 8.25 -0.43 4.55
N LEU A 93 8.41 0.77 4.02
CA LEU A 93 9.42 1.72 4.50
C LEU A 93 8.74 2.87 5.22
N LEU A 94 9.19 3.15 6.44
CA LEU A 94 8.83 4.37 7.14
C LEU A 94 9.83 5.42 6.70
N VAL A 95 9.34 6.46 6.03
CA VAL A 95 10.20 7.52 5.48
C VAL A 95 9.85 8.88 6.06
N GLN A 96 10.86 9.72 6.19
CA GLN A 96 10.73 11.08 6.66
C GLN A 96 11.40 12.01 5.68
N ASN A 97 10.70 13.06 5.27
CA ASN A 97 11.25 14.11 4.42
C ASN A 97 11.44 15.38 5.26
N SER A 98 12.69 15.77 5.49
CA SER A 98 13.03 16.90 6.35
C SER A 98 12.60 18.23 5.75
N LYS A 99 12.61 18.34 4.42
CA LYS A 99 12.26 19.58 3.72
C LYS A 99 10.76 19.81 3.65
N LYS A 100 9.99 18.74 3.41
CA LYS A 100 8.53 18.81 3.28
C LYS A 100 7.81 18.56 4.59
N SER A 101 8.55 18.25 5.65
CA SER A 101 8.02 18.01 7.01
C SER A 101 6.93 16.93 7.06
N TYR A 102 7.09 15.85 6.30
CA TYR A 102 6.15 14.73 6.40
C TYR A 102 6.85 13.44 6.79
N ILE A 103 6.07 12.52 7.35
CA ILE A 103 6.48 11.17 7.65
C ILE A 103 5.35 10.23 7.22
N SER A 104 5.67 9.15 6.52
CA SER A 104 4.64 8.24 6.01
C SER A 104 5.21 6.87 5.67
N LEU A 105 4.31 5.93 5.37
CA LEU A 105 4.69 4.59 4.89
C LEU A 105 4.64 4.57 3.37
N ILE A 106 5.68 3.99 2.78
CA ILE A 106 5.72 3.70 1.34
C ILE A 106 6.08 2.23 1.13
N VAL A 107 5.93 1.73 -0.09
CA VAL A 107 6.16 0.33 -0.41
C VAL A 107 7.30 0.19 -1.40
N LEU A 108 8.30 -0.61 -1.06
CA LEU A 108 9.42 -0.94 -1.94
C LEU A 108 9.20 -2.33 -2.52
N VAL A 109 9.20 -2.43 -3.85
CA VAL A 109 8.96 -3.69 -4.58
C VAL A 109 10.22 -4.08 -5.33
N ASP A 110 10.69 -5.31 -5.07
CA ASP A 110 11.86 -5.91 -5.76
C ASP A 110 13.10 -5.00 -5.74
N LYS A 111 13.20 -4.12 -4.75
CA LYS A 111 14.29 -3.12 -4.61
C LYS A 111 14.39 -2.16 -5.79
N LEU A 112 13.38 -2.10 -6.65
CA LEU A 112 13.39 -1.32 -7.89
C LEU A 112 12.32 -0.22 -7.95
N HIS A 113 11.14 -0.49 -7.42
CA HIS A 113 9.98 0.41 -7.56
C HIS A 113 9.38 0.79 -6.22
N ILE A 114 8.79 1.97 -6.19
CA ILE A 114 8.18 2.54 -4.98
C ILE A 114 6.71 2.83 -5.26
N LEU A 115 5.84 2.38 -4.36
CA LEU A 115 4.42 2.70 -4.38
C LEU A 115 4.08 3.59 -3.19
N ASN A 116 3.08 4.43 -3.35
CA ASN A 116 2.58 5.35 -2.32
C ASN A 116 3.56 6.47 -1.93
N TYR A 117 4.49 6.78 -2.80
CA TYR A 117 5.40 7.92 -2.62
C TYR A 117 4.79 9.18 -3.23
N ASN A 118 4.38 9.12 -4.50
CA ASN A 118 3.61 10.18 -5.16
C ASN A 118 2.24 9.61 -5.50
N TYR A 119 1.19 10.38 -5.20
CA TYR A 119 -0.19 9.94 -5.38
C TYR A 119 -0.46 9.45 -6.81
N GLY A 120 -0.95 8.23 -6.92
CA GLY A 120 -1.37 7.65 -8.20
C GLY A 120 -0.25 7.21 -9.13
N ILE A 121 1.01 7.26 -8.70
CA ILE A 121 2.17 7.00 -9.56
C ILE A 121 3.02 5.86 -9.00
N VAL A 122 3.50 4.99 -9.91
CA VAL A 122 4.56 4.02 -9.59
C VAL A 122 5.89 4.72 -9.86
N ASN A 123 6.69 4.89 -8.81
CA ASN A 123 8.00 5.54 -8.94
C ASN A 123 9.11 4.49 -9.06
N SER A 124 10.24 4.91 -9.66
CA SER A 124 11.49 4.19 -9.54
C SER A 124 12.10 4.51 -8.18
N VAL A 125 12.91 3.61 -7.64
CA VAL A 125 13.64 3.86 -6.40
C VAL A 125 14.54 5.09 -6.52
N ASP A 126 15.01 5.40 -7.74
CA ASP A 126 15.86 6.55 -8.01
C ASP A 126 15.11 7.89 -7.94
N ASP A 127 13.78 7.86 -7.90
CA ASP A 127 12.95 9.07 -7.81
C ASP A 127 12.82 9.61 -6.39
N ILE A 128 13.33 8.89 -5.40
CA ILE A 128 13.23 9.32 -4.01
C ILE A 128 14.06 10.58 -3.80
N ASP A 129 13.41 11.62 -3.27
CA ASP A 129 14.03 12.91 -2.97
C ASP A 129 15.21 12.74 -2.04
N VAL A 130 16.31 13.45 -2.29
CA VAL A 130 17.52 13.41 -1.46
C VAL A 130 17.28 13.82 0.00
N ASN A 131 16.19 14.56 0.26
CA ASN A 131 15.80 14.97 1.61
C ASN A 131 14.95 13.91 2.32
N THR A 132 14.63 12.79 1.65
CA THR A 132 13.88 11.69 2.21
C THR A 132 14.84 10.64 2.76
N ARG A 133 14.67 10.31 4.04
CA ARG A 133 15.46 9.23 4.64
C ARG A 133 14.56 8.10 5.10
N ILE A 134 15.08 6.88 5.05
CA ILE A 134 14.40 5.71 5.54
C ILE A 134 14.66 5.58 7.03
N VAL A 135 13.60 5.63 7.83
CA VAL A 135 13.68 5.53 9.28
C VAL A 135 13.66 4.08 9.72
N GLU A 136 12.81 3.27 9.08
CA GLU A 136 12.61 1.87 9.44
C GLU A 136 12.14 1.09 8.23
N LYS A 137 12.50 -0.20 8.17
CA LYS A 137 12.07 -1.14 7.12
C LYS A 137 11.38 -2.34 7.75
N THR A 138 10.28 -2.76 7.17
CA THR A 138 9.56 -3.96 7.62
C THR A 138 9.23 -4.81 6.41
N LYS A 139 9.67 -6.07 6.41
CA LYS A 139 9.31 -7.01 5.34
C LYS A 139 7.86 -7.46 5.56
N VAL A 140 7.07 -7.45 4.50
CA VAL A 140 5.66 -7.87 4.59
C VAL A 140 5.55 -9.31 5.09
N SER A 141 6.47 -10.19 4.67
CA SER A 141 6.50 -11.58 5.11
C SER A 141 6.62 -11.74 6.63
N GLU A 142 7.17 -10.75 7.32
CA GLU A 142 7.31 -10.77 8.78
C GLU A 142 6.02 -10.39 9.51
N LEU A 143 5.05 -9.82 8.79
CA LEU A 143 3.77 -9.39 9.36
C LEU A 143 2.70 -10.48 9.34
N THR A 144 2.93 -11.55 8.60
CA THR A 144 1.94 -12.62 8.38
C THR A 144 2.29 -13.88 9.16
#